data_e956df3865912eb8b84485e2896ff2b2
#
_entry.id   e956df3865912eb8b84485e2896ff2b2
#
_cell.length_a   1.000
_cell.length_b   1.000
_cell.length_c   1.000
_cell.angle_alpha   90.00
_cell.angle_beta   90.00
_cell.angle_gamma   90.00
#
_symmetry.space_group_name_H-M   'P 1'
#
loop_
_entity.id
_entity.type
_entity.pdbx_description
1 polymer ?
#
loop_
_entity_poly.entity_id
_entity_poly.type
_entity_poly.pdbx_seq_one_letter_code
_entity_poly.pdbx_strand_id
1 'polypeptide(L)'
;MKSTALNNTRLVLALLAAGAIGGAGVGAFNAVHSSAIAASPPPIAASSTVATPMALPDFSQITERYGPAVVNISVTGTTKVSNDSPLAQGGDEGDAFPNEPLFEFFRRFQQGQRPGAGGQQEMPTRGQGSGFIVSADGIILTNAHVVHDAKEVTVKLTDRREFRAKVLGADPKTDVAVLKIDAKNLPVATLGKTSELKVGEWVLAIGSPFGFENTVTAGVVSAKGRSLPDDSAVPFIQTDVAINPGNSGGPLFNARGEVVGINSQIYTRSGGYQGVSFAIPIDVAVKIKNQIVATGKVEHARLGVAVQEVNQAFADSFKLDKPEGALVSTVEKGSPAEKAGLLSGDVIRQVNGQPIVSSGDLPAVIGLASPGDTIKLAIWRQGAPKELTARLANANDKTAQVASKKDAPSQGRLGLALRPLQPDEKQEAGIANGLLIQQVSGPAALAGVQSGDVLLSINGVPVKNIEQVRAAVAQAQKSVALLIQRGDAKIFVPVNLG
;
A
#
# COMPACT_ATOMS: atom_id res chain seq x y z
N MET A 1 40.88 -41.99 -36.00
CA MET A 1 39.88 -42.24 -34.94
C MET A 1 38.84 -43.20 -35.51
N LYS A 2 38.78 -44.45 -34.98
CA LYS A 2 37.86 -45.49 -35.49
C LYS A 2 36.53 -45.40 -34.70
N SER A 3 35.45 -45.13 -35.37
CA SER A 3 34.11 -45.19 -34.82
C SER A 3 33.61 -46.62 -34.79
N THR A 4 33.34 -47.16 -33.61
CA THR A 4 32.71 -48.50 -33.43
C THR A 4 31.20 -48.33 -33.52
N ALA A 5 30.63 -48.66 -34.68
CA ALA A 5 29.21 -48.80 -34.85
C ALA A 5 28.73 -50.05 -34.11
N LEU A 6 27.84 -49.87 -33.12
CA LEU A 6 27.16 -50.99 -32.44
C LEU A 6 26.11 -51.58 -33.38
N ASN A 7 26.24 -52.87 -33.65
CA ASN A 7 25.36 -53.63 -34.53
C ASN A 7 23.93 -53.69 -33.93
N ASN A 8 22.94 -53.17 -34.63
CA ASN A 8 21.52 -53.13 -34.23
C ASN A 8 20.95 -54.48 -33.79
N THR A 9 21.48 -55.59 -34.34
CA THR A 9 21.05 -56.95 -34.00
C THR A 9 21.36 -57.34 -32.54
N ARG A 10 22.46 -56.82 -31.96
CA ARG A 10 22.80 -57.08 -30.56
C ARG A 10 21.93 -56.31 -29.59
N LEU A 11 21.47 -55.11 -29.97
CA LEU A 11 20.56 -54.31 -29.16
C LEU A 11 19.17 -54.94 -29.08
N VAL A 12 18.67 -55.46 -30.18
CA VAL A 12 17.36 -56.16 -30.24
C VAL A 12 17.36 -57.43 -29.40
N LEU A 13 18.44 -58.21 -29.43
CA LEU A 13 18.59 -59.41 -28.61
C LEU A 13 18.68 -59.08 -27.10
N ALA A 14 19.34 -57.99 -26.71
CA ALA A 14 19.40 -57.57 -25.32
C ALA A 14 18.02 -57.10 -24.79
N LEU A 15 17.23 -56.41 -25.59
CA LEU A 15 15.88 -55.97 -25.23
C LEU A 15 14.90 -57.15 -25.12
N LEU A 16 15.00 -58.17 -25.97
CA LEU A 16 14.19 -59.37 -25.86
C LEU A 16 14.53 -60.22 -24.64
N ALA A 17 15.81 -60.31 -24.24
CA ALA A 17 16.24 -61.02 -23.04
C ALA A 17 15.77 -60.30 -21.75
N ALA A 18 15.79 -58.96 -21.72
CA ALA A 18 15.29 -58.18 -20.58
C ALA A 18 13.75 -58.29 -20.41
N GLY A 19 12.98 -58.40 -21.53
CA GLY A 19 11.54 -58.61 -21.51
C GLY A 19 11.15 -59.99 -20.96
N ALA A 20 11.89 -61.05 -21.30
CA ALA A 20 11.66 -62.43 -20.84
C ALA A 20 11.90 -62.58 -19.32
N ILE A 21 12.97 -61.94 -18.78
CA ILE A 21 13.26 -61.99 -17.34
C ILE A 21 12.23 -61.17 -16.51
N GLY A 22 11.78 -60.01 -17.04
CA GLY A 22 10.71 -59.22 -16.40
C GLY A 22 9.37 -59.95 -16.34
N GLY A 23 8.96 -60.67 -17.40
CA GLY A 23 7.71 -61.40 -17.45
C GLY A 23 7.66 -62.60 -16.49
N ALA A 24 8.76 -63.33 -16.34
CA ALA A 24 8.85 -64.48 -15.42
C ALA A 24 8.81 -64.04 -13.93
N GLY A 25 9.38 -62.86 -13.59
CA GLY A 25 9.33 -62.31 -12.22
C GLY A 25 7.94 -61.93 -11.74
N VAL A 26 7.12 -61.37 -12.59
CA VAL A 26 5.72 -60.99 -12.26
C VAL A 26 4.83 -62.21 -12.09
N GLY A 27 5.03 -63.27 -12.90
CA GLY A 27 4.29 -64.53 -12.76
C GLY A 27 4.57 -65.25 -11.45
N ALA A 28 5.83 -65.31 -11.02
CA ALA A 28 6.23 -65.97 -9.75
C ALA A 28 5.77 -65.18 -8.50
N PHE A 29 5.72 -63.85 -8.57
CA PHE A 29 5.24 -63.04 -7.46
C PHE A 29 3.78 -63.20 -7.17
N ASN A 30 2.94 -63.36 -8.20
CA ASN A 30 1.49 -63.60 -8.06
C ASN A 30 1.13 -64.98 -7.56
N ALA A 31 1.95 -66.01 -7.72
CA ALA A 31 1.68 -67.37 -7.29
C ALA A 31 1.89 -67.61 -5.76
N VAL A 32 2.61 -66.74 -5.07
CA VAL A 32 2.94 -66.93 -3.64
C VAL A 32 2.00 -66.13 -2.70
N HIS A 33 1.15 -65.22 -3.25
CA HIS A 33 0.29 -64.31 -2.44
C HIS A 33 -1.22 -64.57 -2.65
N SER A 34 -1.61 -65.81 -2.76
CA SER A 34 -3.04 -66.16 -2.71
C SER A 34 -3.44 -66.52 -1.29
N SER A 35 -4.25 -65.67 -0.69
CA SER A 35 -5.09 -65.89 0.48
C SER A 35 -4.87 -64.94 1.65
N ALA A 36 -5.16 -63.64 1.44
CA ALA A 36 -5.69 -62.82 2.50
C ALA A 36 -6.98 -62.19 1.94
N ILE A 37 -8.14 -62.72 2.35
CA ILE A 37 -9.42 -62.07 2.09
C ILE A 37 -9.47 -60.81 2.97
N ALA A 38 -9.00 -59.69 2.45
CA ALA A 38 -9.25 -58.39 3.05
C ALA A 38 -10.73 -58.07 2.80
N ALA A 39 -11.49 -57.91 3.86
CA ALA A 39 -12.83 -57.37 3.80
C ALA A 39 -12.79 -56.03 3.08
N SER A 40 -13.59 -55.87 2.01
CA SER A 40 -13.73 -54.61 1.30
C SER A 40 -14.14 -53.50 2.31
N PRO A 41 -13.44 -52.38 2.37
CA PRO A 41 -13.93 -51.28 3.15
C PRO A 41 -15.28 -50.84 2.59
N PRO A 42 -16.23 -50.41 3.45
CA PRO A 42 -17.54 -49.94 2.96
C PRO A 42 -17.30 -48.82 1.97
N PRO A 43 -18.12 -48.73 0.89
CA PRO A 43 -17.97 -47.65 -0.07
C PRO A 43 -18.15 -46.33 0.66
N ILE A 44 -17.05 -45.55 0.75
CA ILE A 44 -17.15 -44.14 1.13
C ILE A 44 -18.02 -43.52 0.06
N ALA A 45 -19.26 -43.20 0.45
CA ALA A 45 -20.14 -42.39 -0.38
C ALA A 45 -19.41 -41.08 -0.64
N ALA A 46 -18.68 -41.01 -1.74
CA ALA A 46 -18.19 -39.75 -2.27
C ALA A 46 -19.45 -38.93 -2.52
N SER A 47 -19.77 -38.05 -1.57
CA SER A 47 -20.66 -36.94 -1.84
C SER A 47 -20.02 -36.14 -2.94
N SER A 48 -20.29 -36.54 -4.18
CA SER A 48 -20.03 -35.71 -5.37
C SER A 48 -20.94 -34.50 -5.22
N THR A 49 -20.51 -33.52 -4.45
CA THR A 49 -20.97 -32.17 -4.68
C THR A 49 -20.51 -31.85 -6.11
N VAL A 50 -21.40 -32.12 -7.06
CA VAL A 50 -21.28 -31.59 -8.41
C VAL A 50 -21.13 -30.11 -8.22
N ALA A 51 -19.90 -29.62 -8.36
CA ALA A 51 -19.67 -28.21 -8.38
C ALA A 51 -20.51 -27.67 -9.54
N THR A 52 -21.59 -26.97 -9.21
CA THR A 52 -22.36 -26.25 -10.22
C THR A 52 -21.35 -25.46 -11.03
N PRO A 53 -21.34 -25.62 -12.38
CA PRO A 53 -20.42 -24.86 -13.21
C PRO A 53 -20.64 -23.39 -12.86
N MET A 54 -19.62 -22.74 -12.32
CA MET A 54 -19.68 -21.33 -11.97
C MET A 54 -19.77 -20.58 -13.30
N ALA A 55 -20.97 -20.15 -13.65
CA ALA A 55 -21.18 -19.33 -14.84
C ALA A 55 -20.31 -18.08 -14.72
N LEU A 56 -19.57 -17.76 -15.76
CA LEU A 56 -18.83 -16.49 -15.83
C LEU A 56 -19.83 -15.35 -15.64
N PRO A 57 -19.51 -14.29 -14.88
CA PRO A 57 -20.41 -13.18 -14.69
C PRO A 57 -20.73 -12.52 -16.03
N ASP A 58 -22.02 -12.30 -16.30
CA ASP A 58 -22.45 -11.54 -17.47
C ASP A 58 -22.31 -10.03 -17.20
N PHE A 59 -21.17 -9.50 -17.56
CA PHE A 59 -20.87 -8.07 -17.38
C PHE A 59 -21.66 -7.17 -18.32
N SER A 60 -22.27 -7.71 -19.39
CA SER A 60 -23.08 -6.90 -20.31
C SER A 60 -24.30 -6.32 -19.62
N GLN A 61 -24.98 -7.12 -18.77
CA GLN A 61 -26.14 -6.65 -18.00
C GLN A 61 -25.79 -5.56 -16.99
N ILE A 62 -24.60 -5.66 -16.35
CA ILE A 62 -24.11 -4.62 -15.43
C ILE A 62 -23.83 -3.32 -16.20
N THR A 63 -23.21 -3.43 -17.37
CA THR A 63 -22.88 -2.29 -18.22
C THR A 63 -24.15 -1.61 -18.76
N GLU A 64 -25.12 -2.37 -19.23
CA GLU A 64 -26.40 -1.85 -19.72
C GLU A 64 -27.16 -1.11 -18.59
N ARG A 65 -27.23 -1.70 -17.41
CA ARG A 65 -27.99 -1.18 -16.29
C ARG A 65 -27.33 0.04 -15.65
N TYR A 66 -26.03 0.01 -15.41
CA TYR A 66 -25.32 1.02 -14.62
C TYR A 66 -24.40 1.94 -15.44
N GLY A 67 -24.13 1.58 -16.70
CA GLY A 67 -23.39 2.44 -17.62
C GLY A 67 -23.94 3.86 -17.75
N PRO A 68 -25.28 4.06 -17.81
CA PRO A 68 -25.87 5.39 -17.81
C PRO A 68 -25.54 6.26 -16.56
N ALA A 69 -25.16 5.65 -15.45
CA ALA A 69 -24.73 6.37 -14.24
C ALA A 69 -23.26 6.78 -14.27
N VAL A 70 -22.46 6.27 -15.22
CA VAL A 70 -21.05 6.65 -15.40
C VAL A 70 -20.96 7.86 -16.32
N VAL A 71 -20.14 8.81 -15.95
CA VAL A 71 -20.03 10.09 -16.63
C VAL A 71 -18.60 10.42 -17.00
N ASN A 72 -18.42 11.17 -18.09
CA ASN A 72 -17.16 11.82 -18.40
C ASN A 72 -17.05 13.14 -17.62
N ILE A 73 -15.85 13.43 -17.16
CA ILE A 73 -15.49 14.68 -16.50
C ILE A 73 -14.39 15.35 -17.30
N SER A 74 -14.68 16.54 -17.80
CA SER A 74 -13.71 17.40 -18.49
C SER A 74 -13.44 18.63 -17.64
N VAL A 75 -12.17 18.96 -17.47
CA VAL A 75 -11.74 20.13 -16.71
C VAL A 75 -10.94 21.09 -17.58
N THR A 76 -11.15 22.37 -17.37
CA THR A 76 -10.29 23.42 -17.92
C THR A 76 -9.70 24.23 -16.77
N GLY A 77 -8.40 24.47 -16.86
CA GLY A 77 -7.64 25.22 -15.87
C GLY A 77 -6.56 26.08 -16.54
N THR A 78 -5.76 26.77 -15.74
CA THR A 78 -4.56 27.48 -16.21
C THR A 78 -3.43 27.18 -15.27
N THR A 79 -2.30 26.71 -15.80
CA THR A 79 -1.06 26.54 -15.01
C THR A 79 -0.16 27.75 -15.24
N LYS A 80 0.31 28.36 -14.14
CA LYS A 80 1.39 29.38 -14.19
C LYS A 80 2.72 28.65 -14.29
N VAL A 81 3.40 28.77 -15.39
CA VAL A 81 4.78 28.29 -15.52
C VAL A 81 5.68 29.38 -14.93
N SER A 82 6.19 29.17 -13.70
CA SER A 82 7.25 29.99 -13.15
C SER A 82 8.59 29.56 -13.73
N ASN A 83 9.39 30.51 -14.21
CA ASN A 83 10.73 30.29 -14.75
C ASN A 83 11.79 29.84 -13.71
N ASP A 84 11.39 29.65 -12.46
CA ASP A 84 12.27 29.17 -11.38
C ASP A 84 12.29 27.63 -11.21
N SER A 85 11.78 26.89 -12.19
CA SER A 85 11.93 25.44 -12.18
C SER A 85 13.38 25.05 -12.51
N PRO A 86 14.07 24.26 -11.66
CA PRO A 86 15.48 23.84 -11.86
C PRO A 86 15.76 23.04 -13.12
N LEU A 87 14.76 22.75 -13.94
CA LEU A 87 14.86 21.99 -15.19
C LEU A 87 15.34 22.79 -16.39
N ALA A 88 15.64 24.11 -16.26
CA ALA A 88 16.13 24.93 -17.36
C ALA A 88 17.67 24.98 -17.46
N GLN A 89 18.42 24.43 -16.48
CA GLN A 89 19.87 24.30 -16.58
C GLN A 89 20.24 22.83 -16.39
N GLY A 90 20.81 22.25 -17.43
CA GLY A 90 21.39 20.91 -17.39
C GLY A 90 22.50 20.82 -16.35
N GLY A 91 22.32 20.05 -15.32
CA GLY A 91 23.29 19.80 -14.27
C GLY A 91 22.82 18.67 -13.37
N ASP A 92 23.49 17.57 -13.52
CA ASP A 92 23.79 16.48 -12.58
C ASP A 92 22.70 15.91 -11.64
N GLU A 93 22.70 14.59 -11.59
CA GLU A 93 21.82 13.74 -10.79
C GLU A 93 21.87 14.08 -9.29
N GLY A 94 20.71 14.45 -8.73
CA GLY A 94 20.53 14.60 -7.29
C GLY A 94 19.23 15.31 -6.94
N ASP A 95 18.29 14.59 -6.32
CA ASP A 95 17.10 15.10 -5.64
C ASP A 95 15.98 15.71 -6.53
N ALA A 96 15.46 14.94 -7.46
CA ALA A 96 14.10 15.14 -7.96
C ALA A 96 13.14 14.29 -7.09
N PHE A 97 12.13 14.93 -6.51
CA PHE A 97 11.10 14.29 -5.68
C PHE A 97 10.50 13.07 -6.41
N PRO A 98 10.51 11.86 -5.81
CA PRO A 98 10.05 10.64 -6.48
C PRO A 98 8.53 10.49 -6.58
N ASN A 99 7.72 11.52 -6.34
CA ASN A 99 6.32 11.35 -5.94
C ASN A 99 5.26 11.69 -6.99
N GLU A 100 5.59 11.80 -8.29
CA GLU A 100 4.56 12.06 -9.31
C GLU A 100 4.71 11.32 -10.64
N PRO A 101 5.00 10.03 -10.73
CA PRO A 101 5.07 9.36 -12.05
C PRO A 101 3.74 9.37 -12.79
N LEU A 102 2.62 9.31 -12.08
CA LEU A 102 1.29 9.27 -12.67
C LEU A 102 0.82 10.68 -13.07
N PHE A 103 1.05 11.68 -12.23
CA PHE A 103 0.74 13.08 -12.55
C PHE A 103 1.59 13.59 -13.72
N GLU A 104 2.88 13.26 -13.75
CA GLU A 104 3.77 13.54 -14.90
C GLU A 104 3.31 12.80 -16.17
N PHE A 105 2.84 11.56 -16.05
CA PHE A 105 2.30 10.81 -17.18
C PHE A 105 1.02 11.46 -17.72
N PHE A 106 0.08 11.83 -16.84
CA PHE A 106 -1.13 12.55 -17.25
C PHE A 106 -0.79 13.92 -17.83
N ARG A 107 0.16 14.63 -17.26
CA ARG A 107 0.64 15.92 -17.77
C ARG A 107 1.28 15.78 -19.16
N ARG A 108 2.12 14.76 -19.40
CA ARG A 108 2.71 14.46 -20.70
C ARG A 108 1.67 14.05 -21.75
N PHE A 109 0.67 13.30 -21.34
CA PHE A 109 -0.41 12.89 -22.26
C PHE A 109 -1.31 14.08 -22.64
N GLN A 110 -1.49 15.06 -21.75
CA GLN A 110 -2.24 16.29 -22.03
C GLN A 110 -1.45 17.31 -22.87
N GLN A 111 -0.14 17.36 -22.71
CA GLN A 111 0.75 18.23 -23.50
C GLN A 111 1.16 17.52 -24.79
N GLY A 112 0.24 17.40 -25.75
CA GLY A 112 0.60 17.04 -27.13
C GLY A 112 1.66 18.00 -27.66
N GLN A 113 2.87 17.47 -27.85
CA GLN A 113 4.06 18.02 -28.46
C GLN A 113 3.96 19.45 -29.05
N ARG A 114 4.62 20.42 -28.37
CA ARG A 114 5.35 21.50 -29.12
C ARG A 114 6.43 22.09 -28.17
N PRO A 115 7.72 22.05 -28.58
CA PRO A 115 8.76 22.85 -27.94
C PRO A 115 8.79 24.23 -28.57
N GLY A 116 8.85 25.28 -27.78
CA GLY A 116 9.31 26.59 -28.26
C GLY A 116 8.50 27.78 -27.78
N ALA A 117 9.18 28.62 -27.07
CA ALA A 117 9.09 30.07 -26.89
C ALA A 117 8.84 30.50 -25.44
N GLY A 118 9.84 31.18 -24.89
CA GLY A 118 9.83 31.75 -23.53
C GLY A 118 8.86 32.93 -23.42
N GLY A 119 8.22 32.99 -22.28
CA GLY A 119 7.33 34.04 -21.81
C GLY A 119 6.47 33.50 -20.68
N GLN A 120 6.22 34.30 -19.65
CA GLN A 120 5.20 34.02 -18.63
C GLN A 120 3.83 33.97 -19.32
N GLN A 121 3.40 32.82 -19.79
CA GLN A 121 2.07 32.62 -20.35
C GLN A 121 1.30 31.64 -19.51
N GLU A 122 0.12 32.02 -19.06
CA GLU A 122 -0.88 31.11 -18.52
C GLU A 122 -1.29 30.16 -19.65
N MET A 123 -0.86 28.90 -19.59
CA MET A 123 -1.27 27.90 -20.56
C MET A 123 -2.58 27.25 -20.11
N PRO A 124 -3.62 27.19 -20.96
CA PRO A 124 -4.83 26.46 -20.65
C PRO A 124 -4.51 24.96 -20.52
N THR A 125 -4.79 24.38 -19.35
CA THR A 125 -4.72 22.94 -19.13
C THR A 125 -6.11 22.35 -19.33
N ARG A 126 -6.16 21.18 -19.99
CA ARG A 126 -7.38 20.38 -20.11
C ARG A 126 -7.13 19.02 -19.48
N GLY A 127 -7.99 18.62 -18.55
CA GLY A 127 -7.97 17.30 -17.94
C GLY A 127 -9.24 16.53 -18.30
N GLN A 128 -9.12 15.20 -18.30
CA GLN A 128 -10.26 14.29 -18.51
C GLN A 128 -10.19 13.13 -17.52
N GLY A 129 -11.34 12.71 -17.05
CA GLY A 129 -11.52 11.55 -16.20
C GLY A 129 -12.95 11.05 -16.26
N SER A 130 -13.25 10.12 -15.41
CA SER A 130 -14.59 9.56 -15.22
C SER A 130 -15.14 9.89 -13.84
N GLY A 131 -16.42 9.71 -13.68
CA GLY A 131 -17.12 9.75 -12.41
C GLY A 131 -18.37 8.90 -12.48
N PHE A 132 -19.10 8.82 -11.39
CA PHE A 132 -20.39 8.14 -11.36
C PHE A 132 -21.38 8.83 -10.44
N ILE A 133 -22.64 8.79 -10.83
CA ILE A 133 -23.75 9.43 -10.15
C ILE A 133 -24.17 8.56 -8.97
N VAL A 134 -24.21 9.15 -7.77
CA VAL A 134 -24.59 8.46 -6.51
C VAL A 134 -25.90 8.97 -5.90
N SER A 135 -26.52 9.97 -6.54
CA SER A 135 -27.86 10.42 -6.15
C SER A 135 -28.62 10.97 -7.36
N ALA A 136 -29.92 10.78 -7.39
CA ALA A 136 -30.78 11.19 -8.50
C ALA A 136 -30.88 12.71 -8.71
N ASP A 137 -30.45 13.49 -7.72
CA ASP A 137 -30.35 14.94 -7.77
C ASP A 137 -28.98 15.46 -8.25
N GLY A 138 -28.03 14.57 -8.60
CA GLY A 138 -26.80 14.94 -9.30
C GLY A 138 -25.54 15.03 -8.44
N ILE A 139 -25.44 14.31 -7.33
CA ILE A 139 -24.17 14.10 -6.63
C ILE A 139 -23.36 13.06 -7.39
N ILE A 140 -22.09 13.38 -7.67
CA ILE A 140 -21.15 12.56 -8.44
C ILE A 140 -19.89 12.37 -7.62
N LEU A 141 -19.34 11.14 -7.62
CA LEU A 141 -18.05 10.81 -7.10
C LEU A 141 -17.02 10.69 -8.23
N THR A 142 -15.80 11.16 -7.95
CA THR A 142 -14.64 11.05 -8.83
C THR A 142 -13.36 11.13 -8.00
N ASN A 143 -12.18 11.14 -8.65
CA ASN A 143 -10.91 11.37 -7.97
C ASN A 143 -10.63 12.86 -7.76
N ALA A 144 -9.90 13.20 -6.69
CA ALA A 144 -9.49 14.56 -6.40
C ALA A 144 -8.51 15.09 -7.47
N HIS A 145 -7.59 14.24 -7.95
CA HIS A 145 -6.63 14.63 -8.98
C HIS A 145 -7.31 14.97 -10.33
N VAL A 146 -8.49 14.42 -10.63
CA VAL A 146 -9.25 14.74 -11.86
C VAL A 146 -9.73 16.20 -11.86
N VAL A 147 -10.04 16.76 -10.70
CA VAL A 147 -10.56 18.12 -10.55
C VAL A 147 -9.58 19.10 -9.91
N HIS A 148 -8.34 18.68 -9.71
CA HIS A 148 -7.29 19.53 -9.15
C HIS A 148 -7.03 20.74 -10.05
N ASP A 149 -6.93 21.94 -9.50
CA ASP A 149 -6.72 23.23 -10.18
C ASP A 149 -7.72 23.54 -11.31
N ALA A 150 -8.88 22.86 -11.31
CA ALA A 150 -9.92 23.12 -12.29
C ALA A 150 -10.58 24.49 -12.04
N LYS A 151 -10.56 25.38 -13.07
CA LYS A 151 -11.39 26.60 -13.07
C LYS A 151 -12.83 26.30 -13.46
N GLU A 152 -13.03 25.33 -14.31
CA GLU A 152 -14.33 24.88 -14.78
C GLU A 152 -14.36 23.38 -14.92
N VAL A 153 -15.43 22.76 -14.45
CA VAL A 153 -15.68 21.32 -14.54
C VAL A 153 -16.97 21.10 -15.31
N THR A 154 -16.87 20.33 -16.41
CA THR A 154 -18.01 19.91 -17.23
C THR A 154 -18.21 18.41 -17.09
N VAL A 155 -19.43 18.02 -16.78
CA VAL A 155 -19.85 16.61 -16.72
C VAL A 155 -20.70 16.30 -17.94
N LYS A 156 -20.33 15.24 -18.67
CA LYS A 156 -21.08 14.75 -19.82
C LYS A 156 -21.61 13.35 -19.55
N LEU A 157 -22.91 13.20 -19.74
CA LEU A 157 -23.61 11.92 -19.60
C LEU A 157 -23.55 11.11 -20.89
N THR A 158 -23.81 9.81 -20.80
CA THR A 158 -23.87 8.90 -21.95
C THR A 158 -24.95 9.26 -22.96
N ASP A 159 -26.02 9.93 -22.53
CA ASP A 159 -27.09 10.47 -23.40
C ASP A 159 -26.71 11.82 -24.07
N ARG A 160 -25.45 12.23 -23.93
CA ARG A 160 -24.82 13.46 -24.50
C ARG A 160 -25.23 14.78 -23.82
N ARG A 161 -26.06 14.76 -22.78
CA ARG A 161 -26.31 15.97 -22.00
C ARG A 161 -25.03 16.41 -21.29
N GLU A 162 -24.76 17.69 -21.32
CA GLU A 162 -23.61 18.31 -20.65
C GLU A 162 -24.07 19.27 -19.57
N PHE A 163 -23.40 19.22 -18.43
CA PHE A 163 -23.70 20.04 -17.27
C PHE A 163 -22.42 20.66 -16.73
N ARG A 164 -22.50 21.94 -16.38
CA ARG A 164 -21.48 22.56 -15.55
C ARG A 164 -21.60 22.02 -14.13
N ALA A 165 -20.53 21.46 -13.62
CA ALA A 165 -20.50 20.88 -12.28
C ALA A 165 -19.87 21.85 -11.27
N LYS A 166 -20.45 21.88 -10.07
CA LYS A 166 -19.84 22.53 -8.91
C LYS A 166 -19.02 21.49 -8.14
N VAL A 167 -17.75 21.76 -7.89
CA VAL A 167 -16.94 20.97 -6.95
C VAL A 167 -17.40 21.32 -5.54
N LEU A 168 -18.05 20.39 -4.85
CA LEU A 168 -18.47 20.56 -3.45
C LEU A 168 -17.30 20.48 -2.50
N GLY A 169 -16.31 19.65 -2.83
CA GLY A 169 -15.06 19.50 -2.13
C GLY A 169 -14.22 18.38 -2.72
N ALA A 170 -12.94 18.41 -2.41
CA ALA A 170 -11.96 17.38 -2.79
C ALA A 170 -11.02 17.12 -1.61
N ASP A 171 -10.64 15.86 -1.44
CA ASP A 171 -9.69 15.43 -0.44
C ASP A 171 -8.46 14.81 -1.12
N PRO A 172 -7.33 15.53 -1.22
CA PRO A 172 -6.13 15.01 -1.84
C PRO A 172 -5.53 13.80 -1.12
N LYS A 173 -5.76 13.65 0.20
CA LYS A 173 -5.20 12.53 0.98
C LYS A 173 -5.83 11.19 0.67
N THR A 174 -7.10 11.18 0.29
CA THR A 174 -7.82 9.96 -0.09
C THR A 174 -8.09 9.91 -1.60
N ASP A 175 -7.70 10.97 -2.32
CA ASP A 175 -7.94 11.13 -3.75
C ASP A 175 -9.42 11.02 -4.14
N VAL A 176 -10.33 11.55 -3.30
CA VAL A 176 -11.79 11.56 -3.55
C VAL A 176 -12.29 12.99 -3.72
N ALA A 177 -13.10 13.22 -4.74
CA ALA A 177 -13.84 14.47 -4.95
C ALA A 177 -15.34 14.23 -5.11
N VAL A 178 -16.10 15.23 -4.72
CA VAL A 178 -17.58 15.26 -4.81
C VAL A 178 -18.00 16.43 -5.68
N LEU A 179 -18.73 16.13 -6.73
CA LEU A 179 -19.30 17.11 -7.64
C LEU A 179 -20.82 17.18 -7.51
N LYS A 180 -21.41 18.30 -7.90
CA LYS A 180 -22.85 18.49 -7.99
C LYS A 180 -23.20 19.10 -9.35
N ILE A 181 -24.11 18.45 -10.07
CA ILE A 181 -24.74 19.01 -11.27
C ILE A 181 -26.21 19.36 -10.97
N ASP A 182 -26.74 20.35 -11.65
CA ASP A 182 -28.14 20.74 -11.53
C ASP A 182 -28.99 19.93 -12.52
N ALA A 183 -29.37 18.74 -12.07
CA ALA A 183 -30.22 17.82 -12.82
C ALA A 183 -31.03 16.95 -11.85
N LYS A 184 -32.12 16.36 -12.36
CA LYS A 184 -33.04 15.51 -11.58
C LYS A 184 -33.29 14.21 -12.34
N ASN A 185 -33.79 13.20 -11.61
CA ASN A 185 -34.14 11.89 -12.16
C ASN A 185 -32.99 11.23 -12.93
N LEU A 186 -31.77 11.41 -12.41
CA LEU A 186 -30.58 10.81 -12.99
C LEU A 186 -30.47 9.32 -12.65
N PRO A 187 -29.87 8.49 -13.53
CA PRO A 187 -29.50 7.14 -13.20
C PRO A 187 -28.46 7.14 -12.07
N VAL A 188 -28.56 6.19 -11.14
CA VAL A 188 -27.73 6.12 -9.95
C VAL A 188 -27.02 4.77 -9.89
N ALA A 189 -25.72 4.77 -9.58
CA ALA A 189 -24.97 3.57 -9.30
C ALA A 189 -25.28 3.05 -7.88
N THR A 190 -25.52 1.75 -7.76
CA THR A 190 -25.72 1.11 -6.45
C THR A 190 -24.38 0.93 -5.75
N LEU A 191 -24.29 1.41 -4.51
CA LEU A 191 -23.07 1.29 -3.70
C LEU A 191 -23.09 0.00 -2.90
N GLY A 192 -22.00 -0.76 -2.96
CA GLY A 192 -21.78 -1.96 -2.17
C GLY A 192 -20.96 -1.70 -0.91
N LYS A 193 -20.31 -2.75 -0.39
CA LYS A 193 -19.42 -2.68 0.77
C LYS A 193 -18.12 -3.39 0.45
N THR A 194 -17.00 -2.71 0.68
CA THR A 194 -15.66 -3.30 0.46
C THR A 194 -15.37 -4.45 1.43
N SER A 195 -16.00 -4.46 2.62
CA SER A 195 -15.86 -5.54 3.61
C SER A 195 -16.36 -6.89 3.10
N GLU A 196 -17.37 -6.89 2.25
CA GLU A 196 -17.97 -8.11 1.66
C GLU A 196 -17.17 -8.65 0.46
N LEU A 197 -16.33 -7.81 -0.16
CA LEU A 197 -15.50 -8.19 -1.30
C LEU A 197 -14.39 -9.15 -0.90
N LYS A 198 -14.15 -10.20 -1.69
CA LYS A 198 -13.10 -11.20 -1.43
C LYS A 198 -12.04 -11.18 -2.52
N VAL A 199 -10.81 -11.54 -2.16
CA VAL A 199 -9.74 -11.78 -3.13
C VAL A 199 -10.14 -12.94 -4.05
N GLY A 200 -9.90 -12.77 -5.35
CA GLY A 200 -10.34 -13.69 -6.41
C GLY A 200 -11.75 -13.43 -6.96
N GLU A 201 -12.55 -12.54 -6.36
CA GLU A 201 -13.84 -12.15 -6.93
C GLU A 201 -13.66 -11.32 -8.21
N TRP A 202 -14.55 -11.56 -9.18
CA TRP A 202 -14.61 -10.79 -10.41
C TRP A 202 -15.05 -9.35 -10.15
N VAL A 203 -14.37 -8.41 -10.81
CA VAL A 203 -14.67 -6.97 -10.77
C VAL A 203 -14.61 -6.37 -12.18
N LEU A 204 -15.36 -5.29 -12.36
CA LEU A 204 -15.57 -4.58 -13.61
C LEU A 204 -15.33 -3.10 -13.41
N ALA A 205 -14.39 -2.51 -14.15
CA ALA A 205 -14.24 -1.07 -14.23
C ALA A 205 -15.01 -0.52 -15.42
N ILE A 206 -15.78 0.54 -15.21
CA ILE A 206 -16.44 1.30 -16.27
C ILE A 206 -15.91 2.72 -16.23
N GLY A 207 -15.43 3.22 -17.36
CA GLY A 207 -15.02 4.61 -17.54
C GLY A 207 -15.68 5.22 -18.78
N SER A 208 -15.61 6.55 -18.88
CA SER A 208 -16.12 7.29 -20.03
C SER A 208 -15.06 8.27 -20.57
N PRO A 209 -13.92 7.76 -21.08
CA PRO A 209 -12.76 8.58 -21.43
C PRO A 209 -13.03 9.64 -22.50
N PHE A 210 -13.99 9.40 -23.41
CA PHE A 210 -14.29 10.29 -24.52
C PHE A 210 -15.67 10.94 -24.44
N GLY A 211 -16.47 10.63 -23.41
CA GLY A 211 -17.77 11.25 -23.16
C GLY A 211 -18.91 10.83 -24.10
N PHE A 212 -18.73 9.77 -24.88
CA PHE A 212 -19.77 9.24 -25.81
C PHE A 212 -20.16 7.82 -25.47
N GLU A 213 -19.18 6.99 -25.17
CA GLU A 213 -19.35 5.57 -24.92
C GLU A 213 -18.56 5.18 -23.67
N ASN A 214 -19.07 4.17 -22.99
CA ASN A 214 -18.39 3.59 -21.85
C ASN A 214 -17.29 2.63 -22.32
N THR A 215 -16.13 2.76 -21.71
CA THR A 215 -15.06 1.75 -21.81
C THR A 215 -15.17 0.81 -20.62
N VAL A 216 -15.17 -0.48 -20.91
CA VAL A 216 -15.35 -1.53 -19.93
C VAL A 216 -14.12 -2.42 -19.90
N THR A 217 -13.57 -2.66 -18.71
CA THR A 217 -12.48 -3.61 -18.48
C THR A 217 -12.81 -4.48 -17.27
N ALA A 218 -12.43 -5.76 -17.31
CA ALA A 218 -12.75 -6.72 -16.25
C ALA A 218 -11.48 -7.43 -15.78
N GLY A 219 -11.52 -7.92 -14.55
CA GLY A 219 -10.47 -8.68 -13.92
C GLY A 219 -10.91 -9.20 -12.56
N VAL A 220 -9.96 -9.48 -11.67
CA VAL A 220 -10.23 -9.99 -10.33
C VAL A 220 -9.61 -9.12 -9.25
N VAL A 221 -10.14 -9.21 -8.06
CA VAL A 221 -9.51 -8.64 -6.86
C VAL A 221 -8.25 -9.43 -6.55
N SER A 222 -7.09 -8.82 -6.71
CA SER A 222 -5.78 -9.44 -6.44
C SER A 222 -5.39 -9.36 -4.95
N ALA A 223 -5.74 -8.24 -4.28
CA ALA A 223 -5.52 -8.04 -2.85
C ALA A 223 -6.44 -6.94 -2.30
N LYS A 224 -6.54 -6.84 -0.98
CA LYS A 224 -7.27 -5.77 -0.26
C LYS A 224 -6.37 -5.16 0.80
N GLY A 225 -6.63 -3.90 1.14
CA GLY A 225 -5.91 -3.21 2.21
C GLY A 225 -4.47 -2.85 1.85
N ARG A 226 -4.15 -2.70 0.55
CA ARG A 226 -2.80 -2.30 0.13
C ARG A 226 -2.55 -0.83 0.43
N SER A 227 -1.49 -0.56 1.18
CA SER A 227 -0.97 0.80 1.35
C SER A 227 0.14 1.05 0.34
N LEU A 228 0.10 2.21 -0.27
CA LEU A 228 1.14 2.65 -1.19
C LEU A 228 2.09 3.61 -0.47
N PRO A 229 3.38 3.66 -0.84
CA PRO A 229 4.36 4.50 -0.13
C PRO A 229 3.96 5.96 -0.02
N ASP A 230 3.32 6.49 -1.06
CA ASP A 230 2.94 7.91 -1.18
C ASP A 230 1.49 8.17 -0.74
N ASP A 231 0.63 7.12 -0.66
CA ASP A 231 -0.79 7.20 -0.36
C ASP A 231 -1.17 6.24 0.79
N SER A 232 -0.46 6.30 1.89
CA SER A 232 -0.65 5.39 3.03
C SER A 232 -1.99 5.56 3.78
N ALA A 233 -2.75 6.63 3.50
CA ALA A 233 -4.05 6.90 4.14
C ALA A 233 -5.22 6.08 3.56
N VAL A 234 -5.03 5.37 2.44
CA VAL A 234 -6.06 4.61 1.74
C VAL A 234 -5.73 3.12 1.74
N PRO A 235 -6.63 2.24 2.22
CA PRO A 235 -6.46 0.78 2.12
C PRO A 235 -6.91 0.28 0.75
N PHE A 236 -6.11 0.51 -0.30
CA PHE A 236 -6.49 0.24 -1.69
C PHE A 236 -6.94 -1.20 -1.94
N ILE A 237 -7.88 -1.34 -2.87
CA ILE A 237 -8.20 -2.60 -3.53
C ILE A 237 -7.25 -2.74 -4.71
N GLN A 238 -6.44 -3.79 -4.72
CA GLN A 238 -5.58 -4.14 -5.84
C GLN A 238 -6.34 -5.08 -6.78
N THR A 239 -6.27 -4.80 -8.09
CA THR A 239 -6.89 -5.63 -9.14
C THR A 239 -5.95 -5.77 -10.33
N ASP A 240 -6.26 -6.69 -11.23
CA ASP A 240 -5.66 -6.81 -12.57
C ASP A 240 -6.56 -6.22 -13.66
N VAL A 241 -7.55 -5.42 -13.28
CA VAL A 241 -8.39 -4.68 -14.22
C VAL A 241 -7.55 -3.65 -14.97
N ALA A 242 -7.61 -3.63 -16.30
CA ALA A 242 -6.86 -2.69 -17.09
C ALA A 242 -7.41 -1.26 -16.91
N ILE A 243 -6.62 -0.41 -16.27
CA ILE A 243 -6.91 1.03 -16.11
C ILE A 243 -6.01 1.81 -17.05
N ASN A 244 -6.62 2.68 -17.85
CA ASN A 244 -5.97 3.59 -18.78
C ASN A 244 -6.45 5.02 -18.53
N PRO A 245 -5.74 6.05 -19.04
CA PRO A 245 -6.18 7.44 -18.95
C PRO A 245 -7.64 7.61 -19.38
N GLY A 246 -8.44 8.24 -18.52
CA GLY A 246 -9.87 8.43 -18.68
C GLY A 246 -10.75 7.48 -17.88
N ASN A 247 -10.25 6.32 -17.38
CA ASN A 247 -11.01 5.45 -16.47
C ASN A 247 -10.87 5.87 -15.01
N SER A 248 -9.87 6.68 -14.65
CA SER A 248 -9.68 7.22 -13.30
C SER A 248 -10.89 8.03 -12.86
N GLY A 249 -11.36 7.82 -11.63
CA GLY A 249 -12.58 8.38 -11.07
C GLY A 249 -13.85 7.58 -11.39
N GLY A 250 -13.79 6.66 -12.34
CA GLY A 250 -14.89 5.75 -12.66
C GLY A 250 -15.09 4.64 -11.61
N PRO A 251 -16.28 4.03 -11.56
CA PRO A 251 -16.62 2.98 -10.60
C PRO A 251 -15.92 1.66 -10.91
N LEU A 252 -15.56 0.94 -9.84
CA LEU A 252 -15.23 -0.48 -9.85
C LEU A 252 -16.44 -1.25 -9.31
N PHE A 253 -17.08 -2.05 -10.14
CA PHE A 253 -18.25 -2.88 -9.77
C PHE A 253 -17.82 -4.29 -9.37
N ASN A 254 -18.56 -4.91 -8.46
CA ASN A 254 -18.51 -6.36 -8.25
C ASN A 254 -19.45 -7.09 -9.23
N ALA A 255 -19.45 -8.41 -9.18
CA ALA A 255 -20.31 -9.24 -10.05
C ALA A 255 -21.82 -9.09 -9.77
N ARG A 256 -22.22 -8.42 -8.69
CA ARG A 256 -23.63 -8.09 -8.38
C ARG A 256 -24.07 -6.74 -8.96
N GLY A 257 -23.14 -5.99 -9.61
CA GLY A 257 -23.42 -4.65 -10.11
C GLY A 257 -23.39 -3.57 -9.02
N GLU A 258 -22.72 -3.81 -7.90
CA GLU A 258 -22.54 -2.84 -6.83
C GLU A 258 -21.14 -2.21 -6.93
N VAL A 259 -21.04 -0.90 -6.78
CA VAL A 259 -19.76 -0.20 -6.75
C VAL A 259 -19.02 -0.53 -5.45
N VAL A 260 -17.85 -1.10 -5.56
CA VAL A 260 -16.98 -1.49 -4.44
C VAL A 260 -15.74 -0.60 -4.30
N GLY A 261 -15.44 0.21 -5.33
CA GLY A 261 -14.33 1.14 -5.30
C GLY A 261 -14.39 2.20 -6.41
N ILE A 262 -13.47 3.16 -6.34
CA ILE A 262 -13.21 4.17 -7.37
C ILE A 262 -11.85 3.85 -7.99
N ASN A 263 -11.81 3.64 -9.31
CA ASN A 263 -10.54 3.43 -10.01
C ASN A 263 -9.65 4.68 -9.86
N SER A 264 -8.43 4.53 -9.37
CA SER A 264 -7.56 5.67 -9.09
C SER A 264 -6.27 5.59 -9.90
N GLN A 265 -5.40 4.62 -9.65
CA GLN A 265 -4.06 4.60 -10.19
C GLN A 265 -3.58 3.20 -10.57
N ILE A 266 -2.47 3.14 -11.31
CA ILE A 266 -1.78 1.91 -11.70
C ILE A 266 -0.36 1.90 -11.14
N TYR A 267 0.16 0.69 -10.87
CA TYR A 267 1.60 0.55 -10.70
C TYR A 267 2.26 0.48 -12.08
N THR A 268 3.16 1.40 -12.37
CA THR A 268 3.81 1.47 -13.68
C THR A 268 5.24 2.00 -13.60
N ARG A 269 6.10 1.51 -14.47
CA ARG A 269 7.46 2.03 -14.70
C ARG A 269 7.58 2.76 -16.05
N SER A 270 6.65 2.54 -16.95
CA SER A 270 6.66 3.06 -18.31
C SER A 270 5.50 4.01 -18.61
N GLY A 271 4.61 4.23 -17.64
CA GLY A 271 3.38 5.03 -17.77
C GLY A 271 2.17 4.24 -18.30
N GLY A 272 2.33 3.03 -18.83
CA GLY A 272 1.24 2.16 -19.28
C GLY A 272 0.87 1.10 -18.25
N TYR A 273 -0.34 0.53 -18.36
CA TYR A 273 -0.82 -0.57 -17.54
C TYR A 273 0.08 -1.80 -17.62
N GLN A 274 0.45 -2.36 -16.48
CA GLN A 274 1.35 -3.52 -16.33
C GLN A 274 0.77 -4.64 -15.44
N GLY A 275 -0.54 -4.81 -15.45
CA GLY A 275 -1.20 -5.89 -14.70
C GLY A 275 -1.53 -5.56 -13.24
N VAL A 276 -1.28 -4.35 -12.78
CA VAL A 276 -1.57 -3.93 -11.39
C VAL A 276 -2.27 -2.58 -11.37
N SER A 277 -3.48 -2.57 -10.84
CA SER A 277 -4.31 -1.38 -10.67
C SER A 277 -4.80 -1.27 -9.22
N PHE A 278 -5.09 -0.05 -8.81
CA PHE A 278 -5.56 0.28 -7.47
C PHE A 278 -6.86 1.07 -7.53
N ALA A 279 -7.81 0.67 -6.69
CA ALA A 279 -9.07 1.38 -6.50
C ALA A 279 -9.24 1.78 -5.04
N ILE A 280 -9.77 2.99 -4.82
CA ILE A 280 -10.14 3.50 -3.51
C ILE A 280 -11.39 2.76 -3.05
N PRO A 281 -11.41 2.15 -1.85
CA PRO A 281 -12.59 1.46 -1.33
C PRO A 281 -13.81 2.37 -1.27
N ILE A 282 -14.97 1.85 -1.66
CA ILE A 282 -16.21 2.66 -1.67
C ILE A 282 -16.60 3.17 -0.27
N ASP A 283 -16.28 2.43 0.78
CA ASP A 283 -16.56 2.84 2.17
C ASP A 283 -15.79 4.11 2.52
N VAL A 284 -14.54 4.25 2.04
CA VAL A 284 -13.74 5.49 2.16
C VAL A 284 -14.42 6.63 1.43
N ALA A 285 -14.78 6.43 0.17
CA ALA A 285 -15.40 7.45 -0.68
C ALA A 285 -16.76 7.93 -0.10
N VAL A 286 -17.58 7.02 0.42
CA VAL A 286 -18.86 7.36 1.07
C VAL A 286 -18.63 8.20 2.32
N LYS A 287 -17.64 7.86 3.15
CA LYS A 287 -17.28 8.65 4.33
C LYS A 287 -16.87 10.08 3.95
N ILE A 288 -15.95 10.22 2.98
CA ILE A 288 -15.49 11.52 2.48
C ILE A 288 -16.66 12.32 1.87
N LYS A 289 -17.48 11.69 1.02
CA LYS A 289 -18.68 12.30 0.45
C LYS A 289 -19.60 12.86 1.53
N ASN A 290 -19.88 12.08 2.58
CA ASN A 290 -20.77 12.51 3.64
C ASN A 290 -20.23 13.73 4.40
N GLN A 291 -18.92 13.78 4.67
CA GLN A 291 -18.27 14.94 5.29
C GLN A 291 -18.35 16.19 4.38
N ILE A 292 -18.00 16.03 3.10
CA ILE A 292 -18.02 17.13 2.12
C ILE A 292 -19.44 17.69 1.98
N VAL A 293 -20.45 16.83 1.83
CA VAL A 293 -21.84 17.28 1.68
C VAL A 293 -22.36 17.97 2.95
N ALA A 294 -21.96 17.48 4.13
CA ALA A 294 -22.42 18.04 5.41
C ALA A 294 -21.72 19.35 5.79
N THR A 295 -20.41 19.46 5.56
CA THR A 295 -19.59 20.56 6.12
C THR A 295 -18.75 21.30 5.08
N GLY A 296 -18.63 20.78 3.86
CA GLY A 296 -17.73 21.29 2.82
C GLY A 296 -16.25 20.99 3.08
N LYS A 297 -15.91 20.24 4.14
CA LYS A 297 -14.53 19.94 4.54
C LYS A 297 -14.37 18.50 4.94
N VAL A 298 -13.15 17.99 4.79
CA VAL A 298 -12.75 16.65 5.24
C VAL A 298 -11.82 16.77 6.44
N GLU A 299 -12.10 15.99 7.46
CA GLU A 299 -11.27 15.88 8.64
C GLU A 299 -10.71 14.47 8.75
N HIS A 300 -9.41 14.36 8.94
CA HIS A 300 -8.72 13.09 9.11
C HIS A 300 -8.32 12.90 10.56
N ALA A 301 -8.48 11.66 11.03
CA ALA A 301 -8.00 11.28 12.35
C ALA A 301 -6.48 11.08 12.34
N ARG A 302 -5.85 11.32 13.50
CA ARG A 302 -4.42 11.17 13.71
C ARG A 302 -4.14 10.50 15.04
N LEU A 303 -3.22 9.53 15.03
CA LEU A 303 -2.69 8.89 16.25
C LEU A 303 -1.40 9.60 16.73
N GLY A 304 -0.54 10.07 15.83
CA GLY A 304 0.70 10.77 16.13
C GLY A 304 1.86 9.83 16.42
N VAL A 305 2.09 8.87 15.53
CA VAL A 305 3.23 7.95 15.52
C VAL A 305 3.88 7.92 14.14
N ALA A 306 5.19 7.71 14.09
CA ALA A 306 5.87 7.20 12.92
C ALA A 306 6.11 5.70 13.12
N VAL A 307 5.89 4.93 12.06
CA VAL A 307 6.02 3.45 12.12
C VAL A 307 6.94 2.94 11.02
N GLN A 308 7.49 1.76 11.25
CA GLN A 308 8.33 1.02 10.31
C GLN A 308 7.79 -0.40 10.13
N GLU A 309 8.12 -1.00 8.97
CA GLU A 309 7.80 -2.37 8.66
C GLU A 309 8.57 -3.35 9.56
N VAL A 310 7.89 -4.40 10.01
CA VAL A 310 8.48 -5.46 10.81
C VAL A 310 9.00 -6.56 9.89
N ASN A 311 10.32 -6.61 9.68
CA ASN A 311 10.98 -7.71 8.99
C ASN A 311 11.40 -8.83 9.98
N GLN A 312 11.95 -9.95 9.46
CA GLN A 312 12.37 -11.09 10.30
C GLN A 312 13.41 -10.69 11.37
N ALA A 313 14.36 -9.84 11.03
CA ALA A 313 15.38 -9.38 11.99
C ALA A 313 14.80 -8.57 13.14
N PHE A 314 13.76 -7.77 12.88
CA PHE A 314 12.99 -7.10 13.95
C PHE A 314 12.15 -8.10 14.75
N ALA A 315 11.48 -9.05 14.10
CA ALA A 315 10.72 -10.07 14.80
C ALA A 315 11.60 -10.85 15.79
N ASP A 316 12.77 -11.28 15.36
CA ASP A 316 13.76 -11.97 16.21
C ASP A 316 14.22 -11.07 17.38
N SER A 317 14.50 -9.79 17.13
CA SER A 317 14.99 -8.83 18.12
C SER A 317 13.94 -8.46 19.17
N PHE A 318 12.68 -8.34 18.77
CA PHE A 318 11.56 -8.03 19.66
C PHE A 318 10.84 -9.27 20.18
N LYS A 319 11.32 -10.49 19.86
CA LYS A 319 10.75 -11.78 20.26
C LYS A 319 9.29 -11.93 19.80
N LEU A 320 8.99 -11.51 18.58
CA LEU A 320 7.70 -11.72 17.95
C LEU A 320 7.62 -13.14 17.38
N ASP A 321 6.44 -13.68 17.37
CA ASP A 321 6.12 -14.99 16.76
C ASP A 321 6.19 -14.94 15.22
N LYS A 322 5.88 -13.78 14.64
CA LYS A 322 5.87 -13.53 13.19
C LYS A 322 6.32 -12.10 12.86
N PRO A 323 6.89 -11.84 11.67
CA PRO A 323 7.25 -10.50 11.21
C PRO A 323 6.00 -9.72 10.76
N GLU A 324 5.06 -9.46 11.65
CA GLU A 324 3.81 -8.75 11.40
C GLU A 324 3.63 -7.61 12.40
N GLY A 325 3.01 -6.51 11.94
CA GLY A 325 2.69 -5.36 12.76
C GLY A 325 3.37 -4.07 12.30
N ALA A 326 3.06 -2.98 12.99
CA ALA A 326 3.66 -1.68 12.77
C ALA A 326 4.60 -1.33 13.94
N LEU A 327 5.91 -1.32 13.70
CA LEU A 327 6.91 -0.96 14.70
C LEU A 327 6.94 0.55 14.90
N VAL A 328 6.58 1.02 16.07
CA VAL A 328 6.59 2.45 16.43
C VAL A 328 8.03 2.94 16.57
N SER A 329 8.50 3.75 15.63
CA SER A 329 9.81 4.38 15.68
C SER A 329 9.80 5.69 16.47
N THR A 330 8.73 6.48 16.31
CA THR A 330 8.58 7.77 17.00
C THR A 330 7.15 7.94 17.50
N VAL A 331 7.02 8.50 18.70
CA VAL A 331 5.76 9.00 19.27
C VAL A 331 5.85 10.51 19.36
N GLU A 332 4.91 11.21 18.75
CA GLU A 332 4.90 12.67 18.73
C GLU A 332 4.45 13.22 20.09
N LYS A 333 5.15 14.25 20.57
CA LYS A 333 4.84 14.90 21.85
C LYS A 333 3.45 15.57 21.81
N GLY A 334 2.66 15.39 22.85
CA GLY A 334 1.29 15.91 22.96
C GLY A 334 0.25 15.13 22.14
N SER A 335 0.67 14.11 21.39
CA SER A 335 -0.22 13.31 20.52
C SER A 335 -1.16 12.39 21.31
N PRO A 336 -2.22 11.86 20.66
CA PRO A 336 -3.03 10.76 21.17
C PRO A 336 -2.21 9.52 21.57
N ALA A 337 -1.18 9.19 20.81
CA ALA A 337 -0.29 8.07 21.07
C ALA A 337 0.49 8.25 22.38
N GLU A 338 1.08 9.43 22.61
CA GLU A 338 1.79 9.73 23.87
C GLU A 338 0.83 9.65 25.06
N LYS A 339 -0.36 10.27 24.95
CA LYS A 339 -1.40 10.24 25.99
C LYS A 339 -1.91 8.85 26.29
N ALA A 340 -1.95 7.96 25.31
CA ALA A 340 -2.30 6.55 25.47
C ALA A 340 -1.15 5.73 26.06
N GLY A 341 0.07 6.30 26.17
CA GLY A 341 1.23 5.62 26.69
C GLY A 341 1.94 4.70 25.70
N LEU A 342 1.79 4.94 24.38
CA LEU A 342 2.63 4.32 23.34
C LEU A 342 4.08 4.80 23.49
N LEU A 343 5.01 3.91 23.19
CA LEU A 343 6.45 4.16 23.29
C LEU A 343 7.15 3.71 21.98
N SER A 344 8.28 4.32 21.67
CA SER A 344 9.18 3.79 20.65
C SER A 344 9.61 2.37 21.02
N GLY A 345 9.55 1.44 20.05
CA GLY A 345 9.80 0.01 20.26
C GLY A 345 8.54 -0.82 20.52
N ASP A 346 7.37 -0.22 20.62
CA ASP A 346 6.12 -0.96 20.57
C ASP A 346 5.84 -1.47 19.16
N VAL A 347 5.29 -2.66 19.03
CA VAL A 347 4.76 -3.15 17.78
C VAL A 347 3.25 -3.22 17.86
N ILE A 348 2.55 -2.41 17.07
CA ILE A 348 1.08 -2.41 17.01
C ILE A 348 0.66 -3.61 16.18
N ARG A 349 -0.09 -4.55 16.81
CA ARG A 349 -0.56 -5.81 16.21
C ARG A 349 -2.02 -5.75 15.77
N GLN A 350 -2.86 -4.97 16.48
CA GLN A 350 -4.28 -4.81 16.14
C GLN A 350 -4.78 -3.41 16.52
N VAL A 351 -5.77 -2.93 15.77
CA VAL A 351 -6.58 -1.74 16.08
C VAL A 351 -8.05 -2.15 16.06
N ASN A 352 -8.76 -1.99 17.20
CA ASN A 352 -10.16 -2.41 17.35
C ASN A 352 -10.42 -3.87 16.96
N GLY A 353 -9.46 -4.79 17.19
CA GLY A 353 -9.53 -6.19 16.80
C GLY A 353 -9.15 -6.46 15.34
N GLN A 354 -8.98 -5.45 14.50
CA GLN A 354 -8.49 -5.60 13.14
C GLN A 354 -6.97 -5.82 13.14
N PRO A 355 -6.46 -6.91 12.55
CA PRO A 355 -5.02 -7.18 12.50
C PRO A 355 -4.27 -6.10 11.69
N ILE A 356 -3.08 -5.76 12.15
CA ILE A 356 -2.07 -4.97 11.45
C ILE A 356 -0.98 -5.96 11.04
N VAL A 357 -0.90 -6.27 9.77
CA VAL A 357 0.09 -7.20 9.19
C VAL A 357 1.31 -6.44 8.70
N SER A 358 1.10 -5.38 7.94
CA SER A 358 2.14 -4.47 7.47
C SER A 358 2.04 -3.10 8.17
N SER A 359 3.13 -2.34 8.15
CA SER A 359 3.14 -1.00 8.76
C SER A 359 2.14 -0.04 8.10
N GLY A 360 1.86 -0.22 6.80
CA GLY A 360 0.90 0.58 6.04
C GLY A 360 -0.56 0.35 6.43
N ASP A 361 -0.90 -0.78 7.06
CA ASP A 361 -2.26 -1.05 7.51
C ASP A 361 -2.70 -0.08 8.62
N LEU A 362 -1.75 0.40 9.43
CA LEU A 362 -2.06 1.32 10.53
C LEU A 362 -2.58 2.68 10.04
N PRO A 363 -1.91 3.42 9.14
CA PRO A 363 -2.46 4.64 8.58
C PRO A 363 -3.82 4.44 7.90
N ALA A 364 -4.00 3.33 7.18
CA ALA A 364 -5.25 3.00 6.51
C ALA A 364 -6.42 2.84 7.50
N VAL A 365 -6.22 2.11 8.60
CA VAL A 365 -7.23 1.93 9.65
C VAL A 365 -7.51 3.24 10.39
N ILE A 366 -6.48 4.03 10.71
CA ILE A 366 -6.64 5.34 11.36
C ILE A 366 -7.34 6.34 10.43
N GLY A 367 -7.05 6.32 9.12
CA GLY A 367 -7.70 7.16 8.10
C GLY A 367 -9.22 6.92 8.00
N LEU A 368 -9.67 5.70 8.29
CA LEU A 368 -11.09 5.35 8.34
C LEU A 368 -11.78 5.80 9.63
N ALA A 369 -11.05 6.12 10.69
CA ALA A 369 -11.61 6.66 11.92
C ALA A 369 -11.93 8.16 11.80
N SER A 370 -12.67 8.72 12.76
CA SER A 370 -12.96 10.15 12.84
C SER A 370 -12.17 10.80 13.98
N PRO A 371 -11.84 12.10 13.88
CA PRO A 371 -11.30 12.82 15.03
C PRO A 371 -12.23 12.69 16.24
N GLY A 372 -11.65 12.39 17.41
CA GLY A 372 -12.40 12.15 18.65
C GLY A 372 -12.77 10.70 18.90
N ASP A 373 -12.69 9.82 17.91
CA ASP A 373 -12.93 8.39 18.08
C ASP A 373 -11.94 7.77 19.09
N THR A 374 -12.43 6.82 19.86
CA THR A 374 -11.62 6.04 20.79
C THR A 374 -11.32 4.69 20.20
N ILE A 375 -10.04 4.35 20.07
CA ILE A 375 -9.56 3.09 19.51
C ILE A 375 -8.84 2.26 20.55
N LYS A 376 -8.97 0.93 20.45
CA LYS A 376 -8.21 -0.05 21.23
C LYS A 376 -7.02 -0.52 20.40
N LEU A 377 -5.83 -0.49 20.99
CA LEU A 377 -4.57 -0.91 20.39
C LEU A 377 -4.08 -2.15 21.11
N ALA A 378 -3.98 -3.29 20.41
CA ALA A 378 -3.23 -4.43 20.90
C ALA A 378 -1.78 -4.28 20.45
N ILE A 379 -0.87 -4.12 21.39
CA ILE A 379 0.55 -3.91 21.13
C ILE A 379 1.40 -5.03 21.70
N TRP A 380 2.61 -5.17 21.18
CA TRP A 380 3.68 -5.98 21.72
C TRP A 380 4.78 -5.07 22.27
N ARG A 381 5.12 -5.22 23.55
CA ARG A 381 6.12 -4.41 24.23
C ARG A 381 7.05 -5.29 25.05
N GLN A 382 8.35 -5.26 24.79
CA GLN A 382 9.39 -5.97 25.56
C GLN A 382 9.09 -7.47 25.75
N GLY A 383 8.61 -8.14 24.70
CA GLY A 383 8.33 -9.57 24.72
C GLY A 383 6.98 -9.96 25.30
N ALA A 384 6.07 -9.03 25.57
CA ALA A 384 4.74 -9.29 26.11
C ALA A 384 3.62 -8.51 25.39
N PRO A 385 2.41 -9.10 25.25
CA PRO A 385 1.24 -8.39 24.74
C PRO A 385 0.73 -7.36 25.77
N LYS A 386 0.23 -6.23 25.28
CA LYS A 386 -0.39 -5.19 26.08
C LYS A 386 -1.53 -4.52 25.30
N GLU A 387 -2.57 -4.08 26.00
CA GLU A 387 -3.64 -3.28 25.40
C GLU A 387 -3.54 -1.82 25.86
N LEU A 388 -3.76 -0.91 24.94
CA LEU A 388 -3.84 0.53 25.17
C LEU A 388 -5.13 1.09 24.55
N THR A 389 -5.58 2.23 25.05
CA THR A 389 -6.73 2.96 24.48
C THR A 389 -6.27 4.36 24.12
N ALA A 390 -6.52 4.77 22.87
CA ALA A 390 -6.16 6.09 22.37
C ALA A 390 -7.40 6.82 21.86
N ARG A 391 -7.53 8.11 22.17
CA ARG A 391 -8.54 9.00 21.58
C ARG A 391 -7.88 9.80 20.47
N LEU A 392 -8.31 9.60 19.24
CA LEU A 392 -7.72 10.21 18.06
C LEU A 392 -7.93 11.74 18.02
N ALA A 393 -6.93 12.47 17.55
CA ALA A 393 -6.99 13.91 17.31
C ALA A 393 -7.27 14.22 15.85
N ASN A 394 -7.55 15.48 15.53
CA ASN A 394 -7.61 15.94 14.15
C ASN A 394 -6.19 16.07 13.58
N ALA A 395 -5.97 15.61 12.37
CA ALA A 395 -4.67 15.67 11.69
C ALA A 395 -4.19 17.12 11.41
N ASN A 396 -5.12 18.07 11.43
CA ASN A 396 -4.80 19.49 11.22
C ASN A 396 -4.34 20.22 12.49
N ASP A 397 -4.42 19.59 13.67
CA ASP A 397 -3.95 20.16 14.93
C ASP A 397 -2.41 20.11 14.97
N LYS A 398 -1.75 21.27 14.84
CA LYS A 398 -0.28 21.37 14.79
C LYS A 398 0.35 21.15 16.16
N THR A 399 1.34 20.25 16.25
CA THR A 399 2.30 20.17 17.37
C THR A 399 3.70 20.54 16.88
N ALA A 400 4.45 21.30 17.71
CA ALA A 400 5.72 21.94 17.34
C ALA A 400 6.92 20.96 17.32
N GLN A 401 7.85 21.17 16.36
CA GLN A 401 9.14 20.49 16.24
C GLN A 401 10.30 21.37 16.75
N VAL A 402 11.38 20.75 17.27
CA VAL A 402 12.65 21.40 17.61
C VAL A 402 13.85 20.49 17.28
N ALA A 403 14.91 21.05 16.72
CA ALA A 403 16.13 20.38 16.20
C ALA A 403 17.39 20.51 17.09
N SER A 404 18.39 19.67 17.07
CA SER A 404 19.76 19.58 16.57
C SER A 404 21.02 19.04 17.23
N LYS A 405 22.09 18.67 16.84
CA LYS A 405 23.56 18.33 16.67
C LYS A 405 24.43 18.19 17.95
N LYS A 406 25.55 17.59 17.98
CA LYS A 406 26.61 16.64 17.54
C LYS A 406 27.73 16.39 18.60
N ASP A 407 28.45 15.30 18.62
CA ASP A 407 29.84 14.76 18.60
C ASP A 407 30.27 13.70 19.65
N ALA A 408 31.24 12.96 19.54
CA ALA A 408 31.89 11.66 19.19
C ALA A 408 32.85 11.01 20.25
N PRO A 409 33.61 9.86 20.13
CA PRO A 409 33.41 8.43 19.79
C PRO A 409 33.88 7.32 20.80
N SER A 410 33.59 6.00 20.53
CA SER A 410 34.43 4.80 20.76
C SER A 410 33.74 3.48 20.39
N GLN A 411 34.45 2.47 19.84
CA GLN A 411 33.92 1.28 19.15
C GLN A 411 33.82 0.01 20.00
N GLY A 412 32.81 -0.88 19.69
CA GLY A 412 32.57 -2.18 20.28
C GLY A 412 32.10 -3.23 19.23
N ARG A 413 31.67 -4.47 19.66
CA ARG A 413 31.31 -5.65 18.85
C ARG A 413 30.35 -5.39 17.68
N LEU A 414 29.54 -4.37 17.74
CA LEU A 414 28.71 -3.88 16.65
C LEU A 414 29.52 -3.14 15.55
N GLY A 415 30.77 -2.85 15.82
CA GLY A 415 31.56 -1.95 14.99
C GLY A 415 31.22 -0.47 15.20
N LEU A 416 30.63 -0.14 16.33
CA LEU A 416 30.26 1.23 16.70
C LEU A 416 31.27 1.82 17.67
N ALA A 417 31.76 3.01 17.34
CA ALA A 417 32.45 3.85 18.27
C ALA A 417 31.46 4.83 18.91
N LEU A 418 31.26 4.72 20.20
CA LEU A 418 30.20 5.43 20.93
C LEU A 418 30.80 6.37 21.99
N ARG A 419 30.18 7.54 22.18
CA ARG A 419 30.40 8.38 23.35
C ARG A 419 29.07 8.93 23.88
N PRO A 420 29.02 9.33 25.16
CA PRO A 420 27.89 10.09 25.68
C PRO A 420 27.73 11.43 24.96
N LEU A 421 26.48 11.87 24.77
CA LEU A 421 26.18 13.23 24.30
C LEU A 421 26.62 14.27 25.32
N GLN A 422 27.22 15.36 24.85
CA GLN A 422 27.53 16.53 25.68
C GLN A 422 26.26 17.32 26.01
N PRO A 423 26.26 18.18 27.06
CA PRO A 423 25.08 18.93 27.46
C PRO A 423 24.46 19.74 26.32
N ASP A 424 25.30 20.43 25.55
CA ASP A 424 24.87 21.25 24.41
C ASP A 424 24.24 20.40 23.31
N GLU A 425 24.81 19.22 23.03
CA GLU A 425 24.29 18.24 22.04
C GLU A 425 22.97 17.64 22.46
N LYS A 426 22.74 17.39 23.76
CA LYS A 426 21.44 16.93 24.28
C LYS A 426 20.37 17.98 24.09
N GLN A 427 20.72 19.24 24.29
CA GLN A 427 19.82 20.37 24.16
C GLN A 427 19.50 20.63 22.69
N GLU A 428 20.51 20.54 21.85
CA GLU A 428 20.43 20.69 20.38
C GLU A 428 19.68 19.55 19.73
N ALA A 429 19.86 18.29 20.17
CA ALA A 429 19.14 17.12 19.66
C ALA A 429 17.76 16.91 20.28
N GLY A 430 17.37 17.71 21.28
CA GLY A 430 16.14 17.52 22.03
C GLY A 430 16.06 16.16 22.75
N ILE A 431 17.23 15.57 23.09
CA ILE A 431 17.35 14.21 23.62
C ILE A 431 17.94 14.25 25.03
N ALA A 432 17.21 13.71 26.00
CA ALA A 432 17.70 13.65 27.37
C ALA A 432 18.84 12.63 27.56
N ASN A 433 18.81 11.50 26.82
CA ASN A 433 19.80 10.42 26.93
C ASN A 433 20.06 9.83 25.55
N GLY A 434 21.30 9.42 25.28
CA GLY A 434 21.71 8.77 24.03
C GLY A 434 23.22 8.71 23.92
N LEU A 435 23.73 7.93 22.99
CA LEU A 435 25.15 7.79 22.70
C LEU A 435 25.38 8.16 21.23
N LEU A 436 26.26 9.11 21.00
CA LEU A 436 26.63 9.48 19.65
C LEU A 436 27.53 8.42 19.03
N ILE A 437 27.25 8.08 17.78
CA ILE A 437 28.04 7.17 16.97
C ILE A 437 29.07 7.96 16.19
N GLN A 438 30.35 7.83 16.55
CA GLN A 438 31.44 8.58 15.94
C GLN A 438 32.06 7.88 14.76
N GLN A 439 32.18 6.53 14.85
CA GLN A 439 32.68 5.71 13.75
C GLN A 439 31.84 4.46 13.66
N VAL A 440 31.67 3.98 12.44
CA VAL A 440 30.90 2.79 12.13
C VAL A 440 31.75 1.86 11.29
N SER A 441 31.77 0.60 11.64
CA SER A 441 32.44 -0.47 10.90
C SER A 441 31.67 -1.80 11.06
N GLY A 442 32.07 -2.84 10.36
CA GLY A 442 31.52 -4.19 10.53
C GLY A 442 29.99 -4.26 10.38
N PRO A 443 29.31 -5.04 11.24
CA PRO A 443 27.87 -5.31 11.10
C PRO A 443 26.98 -4.07 11.07
N ALA A 444 27.27 -3.05 11.88
CA ALA A 444 26.48 -1.82 11.91
C ALA A 444 26.62 -1.00 10.62
N ALA A 445 27.82 -0.95 10.03
CA ALA A 445 28.03 -0.28 8.73
C ALA A 445 27.25 -0.98 7.61
N LEU A 446 27.28 -2.31 7.58
CA LEU A 446 26.52 -3.11 6.62
C LEU A 446 25.01 -2.92 6.77
N ALA A 447 24.54 -2.64 7.98
CA ALA A 447 23.13 -2.36 8.27
C ALA A 447 22.72 -0.90 7.96
N GLY A 448 23.66 -0.05 7.51
CA GLY A 448 23.37 1.33 7.13
C GLY A 448 23.37 2.34 8.27
N VAL A 449 23.94 1.99 9.44
CA VAL A 449 24.22 2.96 10.51
C VAL A 449 25.36 3.88 10.05
N GLN A 450 25.28 5.16 10.37
CA GLN A 450 26.23 6.19 9.92
C GLN A 450 26.91 6.89 11.10
N SER A 451 28.08 7.44 10.84
CA SER A 451 28.73 8.37 11.77
C SER A 451 27.88 9.64 11.91
N GLY A 452 27.69 10.10 13.15
CA GLY A 452 26.78 11.20 13.47
C GLY A 452 25.38 10.77 13.92
N ASP A 453 24.99 9.51 13.75
CA ASP A 453 23.76 8.99 14.33
C ASP A 453 23.83 8.96 15.87
N VAL A 454 22.71 9.15 16.55
CA VAL A 454 22.62 9.02 18.01
C VAL A 454 21.87 7.74 18.36
N LEU A 455 22.55 6.80 19.03
CA LEU A 455 21.95 5.58 19.53
C LEU A 455 21.08 5.89 20.76
N LEU A 456 19.80 5.60 20.69
CA LEU A 456 18.80 5.87 21.73
C LEU A 456 18.40 4.63 22.51
N SER A 457 18.23 3.49 21.82
CA SER A 457 17.83 2.23 22.44
C SER A 457 18.35 1.01 21.66
N ILE A 458 18.38 -0.14 22.32
CA ILE A 458 18.65 -1.45 21.71
C ILE A 458 17.48 -2.37 22.08
N ASN A 459 16.88 -3.03 21.08
CA ASN A 459 15.73 -3.92 21.25
C ASN A 459 14.58 -3.28 22.06
N GLY A 460 14.34 -1.95 21.84
CA GLY A 460 13.35 -1.19 22.58
C GLY A 460 13.74 -0.79 24.03
N VAL A 461 14.94 -1.16 24.50
CA VAL A 461 15.44 -0.75 25.81
C VAL A 461 16.34 0.48 25.68
N PRO A 462 16.01 1.63 26.31
CA PRO A 462 16.83 2.82 26.26
C PRO A 462 18.24 2.60 26.81
N VAL A 463 19.25 3.15 26.13
CA VAL A 463 20.65 3.08 26.55
C VAL A 463 21.15 4.46 26.99
N LYS A 464 21.90 4.48 28.14
CA LYS A 464 22.45 5.70 28.74
C LYS A 464 23.99 5.71 28.76
N ASN A 465 24.60 4.53 28.65
CA ASN A 465 26.04 4.35 28.70
C ASN A 465 26.48 3.16 27.84
N ILE A 466 27.79 3.05 27.61
CA ILE A 466 28.40 2.03 26.74
C ILE A 466 28.28 0.62 27.35
N GLU A 467 28.28 0.51 28.68
CA GLU A 467 28.15 -0.77 29.38
C GLU A 467 26.79 -1.42 29.10
N GLN A 468 25.70 -0.62 29.09
CA GLN A 468 24.38 -1.10 28.72
C GLN A 468 24.32 -1.60 27.25
N VAL A 469 25.02 -0.90 26.34
CA VAL A 469 25.13 -1.35 24.96
C VAL A 469 25.84 -2.70 24.87
N ARG A 470 26.99 -2.85 25.57
CA ARG A 470 27.75 -4.12 25.61
C ARG A 470 26.94 -5.25 26.20
N ALA A 471 26.22 -5.00 27.30
CA ALA A 471 25.35 -5.99 27.93
C ALA A 471 24.20 -6.45 27.01
N ALA A 472 23.52 -5.50 26.35
CA ALA A 472 22.44 -5.81 25.42
C ALA A 472 22.93 -6.63 24.22
N VAL A 473 24.09 -6.28 23.65
CA VAL A 473 24.70 -6.99 22.54
C VAL A 473 25.19 -8.40 22.94
N ALA A 474 25.70 -8.57 24.16
CA ALA A 474 26.14 -9.86 24.68
C ALA A 474 24.98 -10.84 24.88
N GLN A 475 23.77 -10.35 25.20
CA GLN A 475 22.56 -11.15 25.36
C GLN A 475 21.88 -11.50 24.03
N ALA A 476 22.21 -10.82 22.96
CA ALA A 476 21.61 -11.04 21.65
C ALA A 476 22.22 -12.27 20.96
N GLN A 477 21.36 -13.14 20.39
CA GLN A 477 21.79 -14.37 19.73
C GLN A 477 22.12 -14.15 18.26
N LYS A 478 21.26 -13.49 17.50
CA LYS A 478 21.35 -13.33 16.03
C LYS A 478 21.37 -11.89 15.57
N SER A 479 20.51 -11.05 16.11
CA SER A 479 20.34 -9.66 15.69
C SER A 479 20.01 -8.75 16.85
N VAL A 480 20.25 -7.45 16.67
CA VAL A 480 19.79 -6.39 17.55
C VAL A 480 19.09 -5.29 16.72
N ALA A 481 18.04 -4.72 17.27
CA ALA A 481 17.38 -3.56 16.69
C ALA A 481 17.90 -2.30 17.38
N LEU A 482 18.67 -1.48 16.66
CA LEU A 482 19.18 -0.20 17.14
C LEU A 482 18.16 0.89 16.80
N LEU A 483 17.62 1.61 17.79
CA LEU A 483 16.93 2.86 17.54
C LEU A 483 17.97 3.96 17.48
N ILE A 484 18.12 4.55 16.32
CA ILE A 484 19.03 5.70 16.12
C ILE A 484 18.22 6.95 15.77
N GLN A 485 18.76 8.11 16.12
CA GLN A 485 18.31 9.39 15.59
C GLN A 485 19.35 9.86 14.57
N ARG A 486 18.86 10.19 13.36
CA ARG A 486 19.62 10.77 12.25
C ARG A 486 18.96 12.08 11.86
N GLY A 487 19.59 13.21 12.16
CA GLY A 487 18.93 14.52 12.11
C GLY A 487 17.68 14.51 12.99
N ASP A 488 16.52 14.86 12.42
CA ASP A 488 15.25 14.89 13.15
C ASP A 488 14.48 13.55 13.11
N ALA A 489 14.95 12.57 12.34
CA ALA A 489 14.29 11.28 12.18
C ALA A 489 14.81 10.22 13.16
N LYS A 490 13.87 9.48 13.78
CA LYS A 490 14.17 8.27 14.57
C LYS A 490 13.83 7.04 13.78
N ILE A 491 14.82 6.17 13.57
CA ILE A 491 14.68 4.96 12.78
C ILE A 491 15.25 3.76 13.54
N PHE A 492 14.58 2.61 13.42
CA PHE A 492 15.17 1.34 13.82
C PHE A 492 16.05 0.78 12.70
N VAL A 493 17.21 0.29 13.08
CA VAL A 493 18.15 -0.37 12.18
C VAL A 493 18.42 -1.77 12.71
N PRO A 494 18.03 -2.85 11.98
CA PRO A 494 18.33 -4.21 12.39
C PRO A 494 19.77 -4.54 12.04
N VAL A 495 20.57 -4.93 13.03
CA VAL A 495 21.97 -5.31 12.86
C VAL A 495 22.13 -6.81 13.14
N ASN A 496 22.56 -7.56 12.15
CA ASN A 496 22.90 -8.97 12.30
C ASN A 496 24.29 -9.10 12.94
N LEU A 497 24.40 -9.94 13.95
CA LEU A 497 25.64 -10.12 14.73
C LEU A 497 26.52 -11.28 14.24
N GLY A 498 26.00 -12.04 13.24
CA GLY A 498 26.64 -13.25 12.70
C GLY A 498 26.22 -14.50 13.42
#